data_8118aaf23f199eec984b1ae6553d8aa8
#
_entry.id   8118aaf23f199eec984b1ae6553d8aa8
#
_cell.length_a   1.000
_cell.length_b   1.000
_cell.length_c   1.000
_cell.angle_alpha   90.00
_cell.angle_beta   90.00
_cell.angle_gamma   90.00
#
_symmetry.space_group_name_H-M   'P 1'
#
loop_
_entity.id
_entity.type
_entity.pdbx_description
1 polymer ?
#
loop_
_entity_poly.entity_id
_entity_poly.type
_entity_poly.pdbx_seq_one_letter_code
_entity_poly.pdbx_strand_id
1 'polypeptide(L)'
;MVFAAGILIFCPAFSFAQSRTVRLNETAFAYAKELIVQGRVVIDKKNAWRDHHPTAEGENAFIRAHGFAQYGKWHLGIDETHAEGTKARYKFPFGDFKNVHRCGLLAVKSRAHQFGYADIEKAAAQLIEIINSKRKISPARNTDCQSVRPAELHFAEETNQL
;
A
#
# COMPACT_ATOMS: atom_id res chain seq x y z
N MET A 1 27.05 55.34 -40.98
CA MET A 1 26.80 54.70 -39.67
C MET A 1 25.37 54.15 -39.68
N VAL A 2 25.23 52.83 -39.83
CA VAL A 2 23.91 52.17 -39.90
C VAL A 2 23.75 51.40 -38.59
N PHE A 3 22.82 51.80 -37.74
CA PHE A 3 22.48 51.08 -36.50
C PHE A 3 21.48 49.97 -36.83
N ALA A 4 21.89 48.74 -36.71
CA ALA A 4 21.02 47.57 -36.79
C ALA A 4 20.38 47.36 -35.42
N ALA A 5 19.07 47.62 -35.30
CA ALA A 5 18.28 47.32 -34.13
C ALA A 5 17.90 45.83 -34.16
N GLY A 6 18.50 45.03 -33.25
CA GLY A 6 18.14 43.61 -33.08
C GLY A 6 16.83 43.48 -32.29
N ILE A 7 15.80 42.94 -32.90
CA ILE A 7 14.53 42.58 -32.24
C ILE A 7 14.71 41.26 -31.55
N LEU A 8 14.76 41.28 -30.22
CA LEU A 8 14.66 40.06 -29.36
C LEU A 8 13.22 39.57 -29.35
N ILE A 9 12.94 38.49 -30.07
CA ILE A 9 11.65 37.82 -30.04
C ILE A 9 11.61 36.99 -28.74
N PHE A 10 10.91 37.53 -27.75
CA PHE A 10 10.60 36.80 -26.49
C PHE A 10 9.50 35.77 -26.77
N CYS A 11 9.89 34.53 -26.92
CA CYS A 11 8.94 33.41 -27.07
C CYS A 11 8.39 33.05 -25.68
N PRO A 12 7.10 33.29 -25.35
CA PRO A 12 6.56 32.83 -24.10
C PRO A 12 6.48 31.27 -24.15
N ALA A 13 7.21 30.58 -23.27
CA ALA A 13 7.06 29.17 -23.06
C ALA A 13 5.68 28.90 -22.48
N PHE A 14 4.73 28.52 -23.32
CA PHE A 14 3.46 27.97 -22.87
C PHE A 14 3.74 26.64 -22.19
N SER A 15 3.86 26.65 -20.86
CA SER A 15 3.79 25.44 -20.06
C SER A 15 2.39 24.87 -20.17
N PHE A 16 2.19 23.90 -21.04
CA PHE A 16 1.01 23.05 -21.01
C PHE A 16 1.00 22.31 -19.68
N ALA A 17 0.25 22.80 -18.71
CA ALA A 17 -0.10 22.04 -17.53
C ALA A 17 -0.89 20.82 -18.02
N GLN A 18 -0.24 19.66 -18.09
CA GLN A 18 -0.87 18.43 -18.48
C GLN A 18 -1.96 18.12 -17.45
N SER A 19 -3.23 18.23 -17.87
CA SER A 19 -4.37 17.92 -17.03
C SER A 19 -4.25 16.47 -16.55
N ARG A 20 -3.97 16.30 -15.25
CA ARG A 20 -3.88 14.98 -14.64
C ARG A 20 -5.27 14.42 -14.50
N THR A 21 -5.59 13.36 -15.24
CA THR A 21 -6.91 12.76 -15.25
C THR A 21 -7.18 11.88 -14.03
N VAL A 22 -6.12 11.44 -13.33
CA VAL A 22 -6.24 10.57 -12.15
C VAL A 22 -5.92 11.35 -10.89
N ARG A 23 -6.85 11.34 -9.93
CA ARG A 23 -6.69 11.93 -8.60
C ARG A 23 -6.61 10.87 -7.51
N LEU A 24 -6.15 11.27 -6.32
CA LEU A 24 -6.15 10.42 -5.14
C LEU A 24 -7.59 10.04 -4.74
N ASN A 25 -7.79 8.77 -4.44
CA ASN A 25 -8.99 8.23 -3.84
C ASN A 25 -8.87 8.28 -2.30
N GLU A 26 -9.35 9.35 -1.69
CA GLU A 26 -9.26 9.56 -0.24
C GLU A 26 -9.98 8.44 0.55
N THR A 27 -11.09 7.93 0.02
CA THR A 27 -11.83 6.81 0.64
C THR A 27 -10.97 5.54 0.69
N ALA A 28 -10.25 5.24 -0.39
CA ALA A 28 -9.35 4.09 -0.44
C ALA A 28 -8.13 4.29 0.47
N PHE A 29 -7.61 5.50 0.54
CA PHE A 29 -6.50 5.83 1.43
C PHE A 29 -6.87 5.68 2.91
N ALA A 30 -8.04 6.19 3.31
CA ALA A 30 -8.56 6.01 4.67
C ALA A 30 -8.80 4.53 4.99
N TYR A 31 -9.41 3.80 4.06
CA TYR A 31 -9.66 2.36 4.21
C TYR A 31 -8.36 1.55 4.32
N ALA A 32 -7.35 1.84 3.52
CA ALA A 32 -6.05 1.20 3.62
C ALA A 32 -5.39 1.42 4.99
N LYS A 33 -5.48 2.64 5.54
CA LYS A 33 -4.98 2.95 6.90
C LYS A 33 -5.70 2.12 7.96
N GLU A 34 -7.02 2.01 7.86
CA GLU A 34 -7.82 1.20 8.78
C GLU A 34 -7.38 -0.28 8.74
N LEU A 35 -7.26 -0.87 7.54
CA LEU A 35 -6.78 -2.24 7.37
C LEU A 35 -5.39 -2.45 8.00
N ILE A 36 -4.47 -1.49 7.79
CA ILE A 36 -3.14 -1.55 8.39
C ILE A 36 -3.21 -1.48 9.92
N VAL A 37 -4.11 -0.65 10.48
CA VAL A 37 -4.33 -0.58 11.93
C VAL A 37 -4.86 -1.90 12.47
N GLN A 38 -5.76 -2.56 11.76
CA GLN A 38 -6.31 -3.88 12.08
C GLN A 38 -5.30 -5.03 11.92
N GLY A 39 -4.09 -4.77 11.40
CA GLY A 39 -3.09 -5.81 11.14
C GLY A 39 -3.33 -6.61 9.86
N ARG A 40 -4.27 -6.21 9.02
CA ARG A 40 -4.57 -6.86 7.72
C ARG A 40 -3.56 -6.44 6.66
N VAL A 41 -2.32 -6.86 6.84
CA VAL A 41 -1.17 -6.51 6.00
C VAL A 41 -0.33 -7.74 5.71
N VAL A 42 0.07 -7.91 4.45
CA VAL A 42 1.06 -8.88 4.02
C VAL A 42 2.40 -8.17 3.79
N ILE A 43 3.44 -8.61 4.52
CA ILE A 43 4.81 -8.10 4.38
C ILE A 43 5.56 -8.97 3.39
N ASP A 44 5.44 -8.64 2.13
CA ASP A 44 6.03 -9.36 1.02
C ASP A 44 7.25 -8.64 0.42
N LYS A 45 7.98 -9.35 -0.47
CA LYS A 45 9.17 -8.83 -1.15
C LYS A 45 8.77 -7.75 -2.17
N LYS A 46 9.68 -6.80 -2.42
CA LYS A 46 9.45 -5.64 -3.29
C LYS A 46 8.85 -5.97 -4.66
N ASN A 47 9.19 -7.07 -5.30
CA ASN A 47 8.78 -7.38 -6.67
C ASN A 47 7.68 -8.47 -6.75
N ALA A 48 7.08 -8.86 -5.62
CA ALA A 48 6.09 -9.93 -5.56
C ALA A 48 4.68 -9.51 -6.02
N TRP A 49 4.46 -8.24 -6.38
CA TRP A 49 3.11 -7.74 -6.72
C TRP A 49 2.48 -8.47 -7.90
N ARG A 50 3.28 -8.90 -8.88
CA ARG A 50 2.75 -9.67 -10.03
C ARG A 50 2.03 -10.94 -9.59
N ASP A 51 2.56 -11.62 -8.56
CA ASP A 51 2.05 -12.90 -8.09
C ASP A 51 0.89 -12.72 -7.09
N HIS A 52 0.78 -11.53 -6.47
CA HIS A 52 -0.23 -11.21 -5.46
C HIS A 52 -1.38 -10.34 -5.98
N HIS A 53 -1.25 -9.82 -7.19
CA HIS A 53 -2.28 -9.02 -7.83
C HIS A 53 -3.52 -9.89 -8.10
N PRO A 54 -4.74 -9.42 -7.79
CA PRO A 54 -5.96 -10.15 -8.11
C PRO A 54 -6.07 -10.44 -9.62
N THR A 55 -6.49 -11.65 -9.96
CA THR A 55 -6.78 -11.99 -11.37
C THR A 55 -8.02 -11.26 -11.87
N ALA A 56 -8.17 -11.16 -13.20
CA ALA A 56 -9.35 -10.54 -13.80
C ALA A 56 -10.67 -11.23 -13.36
N GLU A 57 -10.63 -12.56 -13.20
CA GLU A 57 -11.75 -13.36 -12.68
C GLU A 57 -12.03 -13.04 -11.22
N GLY A 58 -10.99 -12.90 -10.38
CA GLY A 58 -11.09 -12.53 -8.97
C GLY A 58 -11.69 -11.13 -8.79
N GLU A 59 -11.24 -10.15 -9.59
CA GLU A 59 -11.83 -8.81 -9.62
C GLU A 59 -13.31 -8.84 -10.01
N ASN A 60 -13.66 -9.58 -11.08
CA ASN A 60 -15.03 -9.70 -11.53
C ASN A 60 -15.92 -10.38 -10.48
N ALA A 61 -15.43 -11.42 -9.82
CA ALA A 61 -16.13 -12.08 -8.73
C ALA A 61 -16.36 -11.14 -7.56
N PHE A 62 -15.34 -10.36 -7.17
CA PHE A 62 -15.44 -9.37 -6.11
C PHE A 62 -16.48 -8.28 -6.43
N ILE A 63 -16.44 -7.75 -7.66
CA ILE A 63 -17.40 -6.74 -8.11
C ILE A 63 -18.84 -7.28 -8.11
N ARG A 64 -19.06 -8.52 -8.58
CA ARG A 64 -20.40 -9.14 -8.56
C ARG A 64 -20.94 -9.30 -7.13
N ALA A 65 -20.06 -9.65 -6.18
CA ALA A 65 -20.44 -9.89 -4.79
C ALA A 65 -20.63 -8.60 -3.98
N HIS A 66 -19.81 -7.56 -4.24
CA HIS A 66 -19.69 -6.40 -3.37
C HIS A 66 -19.93 -5.06 -4.06
N GLY A 67 -20.01 -5.03 -5.39
CA GLY A 67 -20.20 -3.83 -6.20
C GLY A 67 -18.96 -2.96 -6.36
N PHE A 68 -19.05 -1.98 -7.25
CA PHE A 68 -17.95 -1.07 -7.57
C PHE A 68 -17.56 -0.13 -6.43
N ALA A 69 -18.48 0.22 -5.54
CA ALA A 69 -18.17 1.06 -4.39
C ALA A 69 -17.16 0.38 -3.44
N GLN A 70 -17.29 -0.93 -3.21
CA GLN A 70 -16.33 -1.68 -2.42
C GLN A 70 -15.04 -1.98 -3.20
N TYR A 71 -15.16 -2.27 -4.50
CA TYR A 71 -14.01 -2.45 -5.38
C TYR A 71 -13.11 -1.22 -5.40
N GLY A 72 -13.70 -0.03 -5.48
CA GLY A 72 -12.97 1.25 -5.49
C GLY A 72 -12.13 1.49 -4.23
N LYS A 73 -12.51 0.94 -3.06
CA LYS A 73 -11.74 1.08 -1.82
C LYS A 73 -10.37 0.40 -1.86
N TRP A 74 -10.12 -0.45 -2.84
CA TRP A 74 -8.85 -1.14 -3.04
C TRP A 74 -7.92 -0.48 -4.05
N HIS A 75 -8.27 0.74 -4.54
CA HIS A 75 -7.56 1.46 -5.58
C HIS A 75 -7.27 2.89 -5.14
N LEU A 76 -5.99 3.29 -5.05
CA LEU A 76 -5.58 4.62 -4.60
C LEU A 76 -5.82 5.74 -5.62
N GLY A 77 -6.17 5.41 -6.86
CA GLY A 77 -6.46 6.40 -7.90
C GLY A 77 -7.87 6.29 -8.45
N ILE A 78 -8.46 7.45 -8.75
CA ILE A 78 -9.72 7.58 -9.50
C ILE A 78 -9.44 8.36 -10.77
N ASP A 79 -9.77 7.76 -11.91
CA ASP A 79 -9.77 8.40 -13.22
C ASP A 79 -11.18 8.88 -13.55
N GLU A 80 -11.40 10.18 -13.43
CA GLU A 80 -12.73 10.79 -13.62
C GLU A 80 -13.18 10.86 -15.08
N THR A 81 -12.30 10.55 -16.03
CA THR A 81 -12.66 10.45 -17.45
C THR A 81 -13.47 9.18 -17.77
N HIS A 82 -13.50 8.23 -16.84
CA HIS A 82 -14.24 6.98 -16.98
C HIS A 82 -15.50 6.99 -16.10
N ALA A 83 -16.57 6.38 -16.64
CA ALA A 83 -17.85 6.30 -15.95
C ALA A 83 -17.76 5.54 -14.62
N GLU A 84 -18.60 5.92 -13.66
CA GLU A 84 -18.82 5.14 -12.44
C GLU A 84 -19.34 3.74 -12.80
N GLY A 85 -18.94 2.75 -12.04
CA GLY A 85 -19.32 1.37 -12.35
C GLY A 85 -18.49 0.72 -13.46
N THR A 86 -17.31 1.28 -13.79
CA THR A 86 -16.34 0.64 -14.69
C THR A 86 -15.02 0.41 -13.99
N LYS A 87 -14.33 -0.70 -14.30
CA LYS A 87 -12.98 -0.96 -13.78
C LYS A 87 -11.97 0.10 -14.21
N ALA A 88 -12.15 0.66 -15.40
CA ALA A 88 -11.26 1.65 -15.99
C ALA A 88 -11.14 2.92 -15.15
N ARG A 89 -12.15 3.24 -14.33
CA ARG A 89 -12.16 4.35 -13.38
C ARG A 89 -11.18 4.18 -12.24
N TYR A 90 -10.92 2.94 -11.80
CA TYR A 90 -10.13 2.65 -10.62
C TYR A 90 -8.71 2.26 -10.99
N LYS A 91 -7.74 3.03 -10.49
CA LYS A 91 -6.31 2.89 -10.79
C LYS A 91 -5.52 2.61 -9.51
N PHE A 92 -4.34 2.05 -9.66
CA PHE A 92 -3.41 1.83 -8.54
C PHE A 92 -3.94 0.89 -7.44
N PRO A 93 -4.21 -0.40 -7.79
CA PRO A 93 -4.58 -1.40 -6.80
C PRO A 93 -3.43 -1.68 -5.83
N PHE A 94 -3.74 -1.95 -4.55
CA PHE A 94 -2.75 -2.14 -3.49
C PHE A 94 -2.96 -3.39 -2.62
N GLY A 95 -4.00 -4.17 -2.87
CA GLY A 95 -4.33 -5.35 -2.06
C GLY A 95 -5.07 -6.44 -2.84
N ASP A 96 -5.37 -7.53 -2.15
CA ASP A 96 -5.99 -8.75 -2.67
C ASP A 96 -7.48 -8.88 -2.32
N PHE A 97 -8.14 -7.78 -1.98
CA PHE A 97 -9.51 -7.70 -1.44
C PHE A 97 -9.68 -8.27 -0.02
N LYS A 98 -8.59 -8.66 0.62
CA LYS A 98 -8.55 -9.13 2.02
C LYS A 98 -7.51 -8.36 2.82
N ASN A 99 -6.32 -8.22 2.29
CA ASN A 99 -5.17 -7.60 2.95
C ASN A 99 -4.54 -6.53 2.08
N VAL A 100 -3.92 -5.55 2.72
CA VAL A 100 -2.99 -4.62 2.08
C VAL A 100 -1.68 -5.35 1.82
N HIS A 101 -1.19 -5.32 0.60
CA HIS A 101 0.12 -5.87 0.23
C HIS A 101 1.18 -4.77 0.21
N ARG A 102 2.26 -4.97 0.98
CA ARG A 102 3.38 -4.01 0.97
C ARG A 102 4.00 -3.91 -0.43
N CYS A 103 4.12 -5.01 -1.17
CA CYS A 103 4.60 -5.01 -2.55
C CYS A 103 3.66 -4.23 -3.49
N GLY A 104 2.34 -4.29 -3.28
CA GLY A 104 1.35 -3.51 -4.01
C GLY A 104 1.53 -2.01 -3.79
N LEU A 105 1.67 -1.57 -2.53
CA LEU A 105 1.94 -0.16 -2.21
C LEU A 105 3.27 0.34 -2.81
N LEU A 106 4.32 -0.49 -2.82
CA LEU A 106 5.59 -0.15 -3.47
C LEU A 106 5.44 -0.01 -4.99
N ALA A 107 4.63 -0.87 -5.62
CA ALA A 107 4.31 -0.77 -7.04
C ALA A 107 3.49 0.50 -7.35
N VAL A 108 2.49 0.81 -6.53
CA VAL A 108 1.72 2.07 -6.63
C VAL A 108 2.63 3.27 -6.53
N LYS A 109 3.49 3.35 -5.50
CA LYS A 109 4.44 4.45 -5.32
C LYS A 109 5.30 4.65 -6.56
N SER A 110 5.92 3.58 -7.07
CA SER A 110 6.79 3.64 -8.24
C SER A 110 6.04 4.08 -9.51
N ARG A 111 4.84 3.55 -9.73
CA ARG A 111 4.00 3.90 -10.88
C ARG A 111 3.51 5.36 -10.81
N ALA A 112 3.03 5.78 -9.63
CA ALA A 112 2.57 7.15 -9.41
C ALA A 112 3.69 8.15 -9.66
N HIS A 113 4.90 7.86 -9.19
CA HIS A 113 6.11 8.65 -9.49
C HIS A 113 6.36 8.74 -10.99
N GLN A 114 6.38 7.60 -11.69
CA GLN A 114 6.65 7.52 -13.14
C GLN A 114 5.68 8.37 -13.96
N PHE A 115 4.40 8.43 -13.57
CA PHE A 115 3.36 9.19 -14.27
C PHE A 115 3.11 10.58 -13.67
N GLY A 116 3.88 10.98 -12.66
CA GLY A 116 3.79 12.31 -12.05
C GLY A 116 2.55 12.53 -11.17
N TYR A 117 1.91 11.51 -10.65
CA TYR A 117 0.79 11.60 -9.70
C TYR A 117 1.30 11.76 -8.26
N ALA A 118 1.78 12.96 -7.93
CA ALA A 118 2.46 13.24 -6.66
C ALA A 118 1.62 12.93 -5.41
N ASP A 119 0.30 13.17 -5.46
CA ASP A 119 -0.58 12.93 -4.33
C ASP A 119 -0.75 11.44 -4.04
N ILE A 120 -0.86 10.62 -5.09
CA ILE A 120 -0.95 9.16 -4.98
C ILE A 120 0.39 8.57 -4.52
N GLU A 121 1.51 9.10 -5.04
CA GLU A 121 2.85 8.70 -4.60
C GLU A 121 3.04 8.97 -3.10
N LYS A 122 2.68 10.18 -2.64
CA LYS A 122 2.75 10.59 -1.24
C LYS A 122 1.87 9.72 -0.34
N ALA A 123 0.64 9.44 -0.77
CA ALA A 123 -0.29 8.57 -0.05
C ALA A 123 0.27 7.14 0.11
N ALA A 124 0.78 6.56 -0.98
CA ALA A 124 1.40 5.24 -0.94
C ALA A 124 2.65 5.21 -0.03
N ALA A 125 3.48 6.26 -0.07
CA ALA A 125 4.65 6.39 0.81
C ALA A 125 4.24 6.44 2.29
N GLN A 126 3.21 7.19 2.65
CA GLN A 126 2.69 7.27 4.01
C GLN A 126 2.17 5.91 4.52
N LEU A 127 1.43 5.16 3.69
CA LEU A 127 0.95 3.83 4.05
C LEU A 127 2.11 2.86 4.31
N ILE A 128 3.15 2.88 3.47
CA ILE A 128 4.35 2.07 3.65
C ILE A 128 5.07 2.44 4.96
N GLU A 129 5.14 3.72 5.30
CA GLU A 129 5.75 4.19 6.53
C GLU A 129 5.00 3.69 7.78
N ILE A 130 3.66 3.76 7.77
CA ILE A 130 2.82 3.23 8.85
C ILE A 130 3.09 1.72 9.05
N ILE A 131 3.17 0.95 7.96
CA ILE A 131 3.49 -0.48 8.02
C ILE A 131 4.87 -0.71 8.64
N ASN A 132 5.88 0.04 8.21
CA ASN A 132 7.25 -0.10 8.70
C ASN A 132 7.38 0.31 10.17
N SER A 133 6.69 1.36 10.61
CA SER A 133 6.68 1.83 12.00
C SER A 133 6.06 0.79 12.93
N LYS A 134 4.92 0.21 12.55
CA LYS A 134 4.30 -0.87 13.33
C LYS A 134 5.21 -2.10 13.46
N ARG A 135 5.97 -2.43 12.41
CA ARG A 135 6.93 -3.53 12.45
C ARG A 135 8.08 -3.28 13.44
N LYS A 136 8.52 -2.02 13.60
CA LYS A 136 9.56 -1.65 14.56
C LYS A 136 9.08 -1.71 16.01
N ILE A 137 7.80 -1.36 16.26
CA ILE A 137 7.21 -1.32 17.59
C ILE A 137 6.79 -2.72 18.08
N SER A 138 6.52 -3.65 17.16
CA SER A 138 6.27 -5.06 17.45
C SER A 138 7.51 -5.87 17.03
N PRO A 139 8.62 -5.83 17.81
CA PRO A 139 9.66 -6.81 17.63
C PRO A 139 9.00 -8.16 17.82
N ALA A 140 9.29 -9.08 16.90
CA ALA A 140 8.77 -10.43 16.95
C ALA A 140 8.66 -10.87 18.41
N ARG A 141 7.47 -11.31 18.84
CA ARG A 141 7.40 -12.20 19.99
C ARG A 141 8.17 -13.44 19.56
N ASN A 142 9.49 -13.38 19.75
CA ASN A 142 10.28 -14.56 19.92
C ASN A 142 9.66 -15.24 21.13
N THR A 143 8.84 -16.20 20.86
CA THR A 143 8.49 -17.24 21.77
C THR A 143 9.75 -18.10 21.88
N ASP A 144 10.81 -17.57 22.51
CA ASP A 144 11.68 -18.41 23.29
C ASP A 144 10.82 -18.89 24.47
N CYS A 145 10.08 -19.95 24.21
CA CYS A 145 9.77 -20.91 25.23
C CYS A 145 11.11 -21.48 25.70
N GLN A 146 11.83 -20.73 26.53
CA GLN A 146 12.76 -21.33 27.46
C GLN A 146 11.92 -22.29 28.29
N SER A 147 12.05 -23.56 27.95
CA SER A 147 11.59 -24.66 28.77
C SER A 147 12.17 -24.44 30.17
N VAL A 148 11.35 -23.95 31.07
CA VAL A 148 11.60 -24.02 32.49
C VAL A 148 11.60 -25.50 32.78
N ARG A 149 12.81 -26.10 32.92
CA ARG A 149 12.95 -27.43 33.48
C ARG A 149 12.36 -27.37 34.88
N PRO A 150 11.42 -28.25 35.25
CA PRO A 150 11.01 -28.36 36.63
C PRO A 150 12.24 -28.82 37.41
N ALA A 151 12.59 -28.02 38.45
CA ALA A 151 13.59 -28.41 39.41
C ALA A 151 13.10 -29.73 40.03
N GLU A 152 13.92 -30.76 39.92
CA GLU A 152 13.74 -32.03 40.66
C GLU A 152 13.74 -31.72 42.13
N LEU A 153 12.58 -31.84 42.76
CA LEU A 153 12.45 -31.94 44.18
C LEU A 153 13.05 -33.28 44.62
N HIS A 154 14.31 -33.24 45.05
CA HIS A 154 14.88 -34.34 45.84
C HIS A 154 14.10 -34.41 47.14
N PHE A 155 13.19 -35.36 47.22
CA PHE A 155 12.63 -35.86 48.49
C PHE A 155 13.65 -36.74 49.15
N ALA A 156 14.30 -36.20 50.18
CA ALA A 156 15.15 -37.01 51.05
C ALA A 156 14.26 -37.91 51.89
N GLU A 157 14.32 -39.20 51.59
CA GLU A 157 13.71 -40.27 52.37
C GLU A 157 14.60 -40.50 53.61
N GLU A 158 14.17 -39.95 54.74
CA GLU A 158 14.76 -40.22 56.04
C GLU A 158 14.19 -41.53 56.57
N THR A 159 14.97 -42.59 56.42
CA THR A 159 14.72 -43.88 57.04
C THR A 159 14.95 -43.74 58.54
N ASN A 160 13.89 -43.79 59.34
CA ASN A 160 13.97 -44.03 60.76
C ASN A 160 13.83 -45.52 61.01
N GLN A 161 14.99 -46.15 61.42
CA GLN A 161 15.01 -47.46 62.04
C GLN A 161 14.99 -47.27 63.56
N LEU A 162 13.97 -47.83 64.22
CA LEU A 162 14.05 -48.56 65.50
C LEU A 162 12.71 -49.24 65.75
#